data_c9b11ae1abf1807a28da6f3029ec72a5
#
_entry.id   c9b11ae1abf1807a28da6f3029ec72a5
#
_cell.length_a   1.000
_cell.length_b   1.000
_cell.length_c   1.000
_cell.angle_alpha   90.00
_cell.angle_beta   90.00
_cell.angle_gamma   90.00
#
_symmetry.space_group_name_H-M   'P 1'
#
loop_
_entity.id
_entity.type
_entity.pdbx_description
1 polymer ?
#
loop_
_entity_poly.entity_id
_entity_poly.type
_entity_poly.pdbx_seq_one_letter_code
_entity_poly.pdbx_strand_id
1 'polypeptide(L)'
;MHSKRVGVVLTGCGYLDGAEVTESVLTLYFLERAGLEPRCFAPDRLQMHVVDHRTGEPTGEARNVLVESARIARGKVEPLDRARMDELDALVLPGGYGVAKNLSDFAVRGAEADIDPELVRLVGEALSRGKPIAAICISPAILAAALRKLGIGGARLTIGEDVATADALTALGARHEACPVDRAVVDQRLRIVSTPAYMLGSGPREVGAGIEQAIAVLAGWLS
;
A
#
# COMPACT_ATOMS: atom_id res chain seq x y z
N MET A 1 -16.53 18.60 -14.31
CA MET A 1 -15.73 18.42 -13.08
C MET A 1 -14.52 17.58 -13.45
N HIS A 2 -13.31 17.97 -13.07
CA HIS A 2 -12.15 17.08 -13.24
C HIS A 2 -12.29 15.89 -12.30
N SER A 3 -12.01 14.68 -12.81
CA SER A 3 -11.96 13.47 -12.00
C SER A 3 -10.89 13.62 -10.91
N LYS A 4 -11.18 13.17 -9.70
CA LYS A 4 -10.21 13.16 -8.59
C LYS A 4 -9.12 12.14 -8.89
N ARG A 5 -7.87 12.54 -8.73
CA ARG A 5 -6.69 11.72 -9.03
C ARG A 5 -6.17 11.02 -7.79
N VAL A 6 -5.99 9.72 -7.87
CA VAL A 6 -5.52 8.90 -6.77
C VAL A 6 -4.17 8.28 -7.12
N GLY A 7 -3.14 8.62 -6.36
CA GLY A 7 -1.83 8.00 -6.49
C GLY A 7 -1.87 6.56 -5.98
N VAL A 8 -1.48 5.60 -6.81
CA VAL A 8 -1.36 4.17 -6.45
C VAL A 8 0.11 3.80 -6.51
N VAL A 9 0.70 3.46 -5.36
CA VAL A 9 2.12 3.11 -5.27
C VAL A 9 2.28 1.61 -5.44
N LEU A 10 2.82 1.20 -6.59
CA LEU A 10 3.15 -0.19 -6.91
C LEU A 10 4.60 -0.50 -6.56
N THR A 11 4.91 -1.78 -6.34
CA THR A 11 6.21 -2.22 -5.84
C THR A 11 6.82 -3.38 -6.63
N GLY A 12 6.46 -3.51 -7.90
CA GLY A 12 6.77 -4.64 -8.77
C GLY A 12 5.51 -5.40 -9.14
N CYS A 13 5.62 -6.68 -9.51
CA CYS A 13 4.50 -7.52 -9.94
C CYS A 13 4.70 -8.96 -9.43
N GLY A 14 3.95 -9.32 -8.38
CA GLY A 14 4.00 -10.64 -7.74
C GLY A 14 4.07 -10.52 -6.22
N TYR A 15 3.29 -11.33 -5.49
CA TYR A 15 3.13 -11.14 -4.04
C TYR A 15 4.40 -11.42 -3.22
N LEU A 16 5.32 -12.28 -3.69
CA LEU A 16 6.54 -12.64 -2.95
C LEU A 16 7.68 -11.62 -3.10
N ASP A 17 7.70 -10.83 -4.16
CA ASP A 17 8.81 -9.92 -4.49
C ASP A 17 8.37 -8.56 -5.04
N GLY A 18 7.06 -8.36 -5.24
CA GLY A 18 6.47 -7.15 -5.79
C GLY A 18 5.14 -6.82 -5.16
N ALA A 19 4.33 -6.03 -5.89
CA ALA A 19 2.95 -5.75 -5.52
C ALA A 19 2.10 -7.02 -5.71
N GLU A 20 1.16 -7.27 -4.79
CA GLU A 20 0.18 -8.34 -4.94
C GLU A 20 -0.75 -8.00 -6.11
N VAL A 21 -0.82 -8.90 -7.10
CA VAL A 21 -1.47 -8.63 -8.39
C VAL A 21 -2.97 -8.43 -8.24
N THR A 22 -3.63 -9.31 -7.49
CA THR A 22 -5.09 -9.24 -7.27
C THR A 22 -5.49 -7.98 -6.52
N GLU A 23 -4.78 -7.66 -5.44
CA GLU A 23 -5.03 -6.45 -4.65
C GLU A 23 -4.84 -5.19 -5.48
N SER A 24 -3.77 -5.14 -6.27
CA SER A 24 -3.48 -4.01 -7.16
C SER A 24 -4.54 -3.83 -8.24
N VAL A 25 -4.94 -4.91 -8.92
CA VAL A 25 -5.97 -4.87 -9.97
C VAL A 25 -7.33 -4.50 -9.39
N LEU A 26 -7.72 -5.08 -8.26
CA LEU A 26 -8.98 -4.75 -7.58
C LEU A 26 -8.97 -3.30 -7.08
N THR A 27 -7.85 -2.80 -6.58
CA THR A 27 -7.69 -1.38 -6.23
C THR A 27 -7.96 -0.47 -7.43
N LEU A 28 -7.32 -0.73 -8.57
CA LEU A 28 -7.53 0.05 -9.79
C LEU A 28 -8.99 -0.03 -10.26
N TYR A 29 -9.57 -1.22 -10.24
CA TYR A 29 -10.96 -1.45 -10.63
C TYR A 29 -11.95 -0.68 -9.76
N PHE A 30 -11.81 -0.73 -8.43
CA PHE A 30 -12.73 -0.05 -7.53
C PHE A 30 -12.55 1.47 -7.54
N LEU A 31 -11.33 1.98 -7.76
CA LEU A 31 -11.09 3.40 -7.98
C LEU A 31 -11.83 3.91 -9.23
N GLU A 32 -11.65 3.24 -10.37
CA GLU A 32 -12.35 3.62 -11.60
C GLU A 32 -13.87 3.49 -11.46
N ARG A 33 -14.35 2.43 -10.80
CA ARG A 33 -15.78 2.24 -10.54
C ARG A 33 -16.37 3.35 -9.65
N ALA A 34 -15.57 3.92 -8.75
CA ALA A 34 -15.94 5.07 -7.94
C ALA A 34 -15.82 6.42 -8.67
N GLY A 35 -15.47 6.42 -9.96
CA GLY A 35 -15.27 7.64 -10.76
C GLY A 35 -13.96 8.38 -10.47
N LEU A 36 -13.01 7.72 -9.82
CA LEU A 36 -11.69 8.25 -9.51
C LEU A 36 -10.68 7.87 -10.60
N GLU A 37 -9.68 8.72 -10.84
CA GLU A 37 -8.61 8.48 -11.81
C GLU A 37 -7.36 7.92 -11.11
N PRO A 38 -7.01 6.63 -11.26
CA PRO A 38 -5.78 6.10 -10.70
C PRO A 38 -4.55 6.57 -11.49
N ARG A 39 -3.52 7.01 -10.77
CA ARG A 39 -2.21 7.36 -11.29
C ARG A 39 -1.18 6.46 -10.59
N CYS A 40 -0.58 5.53 -11.34
CA CYS A 40 0.36 4.57 -10.79
C CYS A 40 1.77 5.14 -10.73
N PHE A 41 2.45 4.87 -9.61
CA PHE A 41 3.84 5.22 -9.38
C PHE A 41 4.58 4.01 -8.82
N ALA A 42 5.89 3.91 -9.08
CA ALA A 42 6.73 2.86 -8.54
C ALA A 42 8.19 3.32 -8.41
N PRO A 43 8.97 2.78 -7.46
CA PRO A 43 10.41 3.06 -7.39
C PRO A 43 11.13 2.62 -8.67
N ASP A 44 12.03 3.46 -9.19
CA ASP A 44 12.89 3.11 -10.33
C ASP A 44 14.22 2.56 -9.83
N ARG A 45 14.22 1.30 -9.39
CA ARG A 45 15.40 0.57 -8.89
C ARG A 45 15.22 -0.93 -9.02
N LEU A 46 16.30 -1.68 -8.78
CA LEU A 46 16.22 -3.14 -8.74
C LEU A 46 15.40 -3.62 -7.54
N GLN A 47 14.64 -4.71 -7.75
CA GLN A 47 13.99 -5.45 -6.68
C GLN A 47 15.03 -6.01 -5.71
N MET A 48 14.70 -6.07 -4.42
CA MET A 48 15.56 -6.74 -3.42
C MET A 48 15.76 -8.22 -3.76
N HIS A 49 14.72 -8.88 -4.22
CA HIS A 49 14.73 -10.28 -4.66
C HIS A 49 13.87 -10.42 -5.91
N VAL A 50 14.19 -11.45 -6.71
CA VAL A 50 13.30 -12.00 -7.74
C VAL A 50 13.00 -13.43 -7.34
N VAL A 51 11.71 -13.76 -7.16
CA VAL A 51 11.27 -15.03 -6.56
C VAL A 51 10.48 -15.85 -7.57
N ASP A 52 10.80 -17.13 -7.71
CA ASP A 52 9.91 -18.08 -8.40
C ASP A 52 8.69 -18.34 -7.51
N HIS A 53 7.53 -17.85 -7.92
CA HIS A 53 6.28 -17.95 -7.16
C HIS A 53 5.73 -19.38 -7.04
N ARG A 54 6.29 -20.37 -7.77
CA ARG A 54 5.91 -21.78 -7.66
C ARG A 54 6.67 -22.49 -6.55
N THR A 55 7.93 -22.10 -6.36
CA THR A 55 8.82 -22.74 -5.38
C THR A 55 8.98 -21.90 -4.11
N GLY A 56 8.75 -20.58 -4.20
CA GLY A 56 9.03 -19.64 -3.13
C GLY A 56 10.51 -19.24 -3.01
N GLU A 57 11.36 -19.78 -3.89
CA GLU A 57 12.80 -19.59 -3.82
C GLU A 57 13.27 -18.38 -4.64
N PRO A 58 14.25 -17.61 -4.13
CA PRO A 58 14.89 -16.56 -4.91
C PRO A 58 15.57 -17.12 -6.15
N THR A 59 15.46 -16.40 -7.25
CA THR A 59 16.20 -16.69 -8.51
C THR A 59 17.47 -15.85 -8.59
N GLY A 60 18.34 -16.15 -9.55
CA GLY A 60 19.51 -15.32 -9.85
C GLY A 60 19.21 -14.12 -10.77
N GLU A 61 17.93 -13.86 -11.09
CA GLU A 61 17.54 -12.76 -11.95
C GLU A 61 17.60 -11.41 -11.22
N ALA A 62 17.79 -10.34 -11.99
CA ALA A 62 17.63 -8.97 -11.55
C ALA A 62 16.49 -8.32 -12.33
N ARG A 63 15.51 -7.74 -11.64
CA ARG A 63 14.36 -7.03 -12.25
C ARG A 63 14.20 -5.66 -11.64
N ASN A 64 13.74 -4.72 -12.44
CA ASN A 64 13.48 -3.36 -12.00
C ASN A 64 12.03 -3.22 -11.52
N VAL A 65 11.82 -2.62 -10.36
CA VAL A 65 10.49 -2.45 -9.72
C VAL A 65 9.52 -1.69 -10.63
N LEU A 66 9.95 -0.58 -11.24
CA LEU A 66 9.12 0.23 -12.14
C LEU A 66 8.70 -0.56 -13.38
N VAL A 67 9.64 -1.30 -13.97
CA VAL A 67 9.39 -2.12 -15.17
C VAL A 67 8.40 -3.25 -14.85
N GLU A 68 8.56 -3.92 -13.70
CA GLU A 68 7.61 -4.96 -13.29
C GLU A 68 6.23 -4.37 -12.92
N SER A 69 6.17 -3.22 -12.26
CA SER A 69 4.92 -2.51 -11.94
C SER A 69 4.14 -2.13 -13.22
N ALA A 70 4.83 -1.86 -14.31
CA ALA A 70 4.21 -1.55 -15.60
C ALA A 70 3.34 -2.70 -16.15
N ARG A 71 3.57 -3.95 -15.72
CA ARG A 71 2.75 -5.12 -16.09
C ARG A 71 1.34 -4.99 -15.52
N ILE A 72 1.20 -4.53 -14.28
CA ILE A 72 -0.09 -4.27 -13.62
C ILE A 72 -0.74 -3.03 -14.22
N ALA A 73 0.02 -1.94 -14.34
CA ALA A 73 -0.46 -0.64 -14.81
C ALA A 73 -0.62 -0.52 -16.33
N ARG A 74 -0.39 -1.61 -17.10
CA ARG A 74 -0.44 -1.63 -18.56
C ARG A 74 0.43 -0.54 -19.21
N GLY A 75 1.64 -0.37 -18.66
CA GLY A 75 2.61 0.63 -19.07
C GLY A 75 2.39 2.05 -18.53
N LYS A 76 1.26 2.32 -17.89
CA LYS A 76 0.92 3.65 -17.34
C LYS A 76 1.39 3.78 -15.89
N VAL A 77 2.69 3.84 -15.70
CA VAL A 77 3.33 4.01 -14.39
C VAL A 77 4.48 4.99 -14.51
N GLU A 78 4.63 5.85 -13.53
CA GLU A 78 5.69 6.86 -13.46
C GLU A 78 6.66 6.54 -12.29
N PRO A 79 7.91 7.00 -12.35
CA PRO A 79 8.82 6.91 -11.20
C PRO A 79 8.24 7.59 -9.95
N LEU A 80 8.44 6.95 -8.77
CA LEU A 80 7.86 7.41 -7.51
C LEU A 80 8.33 8.82 -7.12
N ASP A 81 9.56 9.18 -7.47
CA ASP A 81 10.13 10.51 -7.24
C ASP A 81 9.44 11.63 -8.03
N ARG A 82 8.64 11.28 -9.04
CA ARG A 82 7.81 12.23 -9.79
C ARG A 82 6.42 12.44 -9.21
N ALA A 83 5.99 11.60 -8.27
CA ALA A 83 4.68 11.77 -7.63
C ALA A 83 4.64 13.07 -6.82
N ARG A 84 3.55 13.84 -6.96
CA ARG A 84 3.33 15.13 -6.28
C ARG A 84 1.92 15.15 -5.67
N MET A 85 1.85 15.40 -4.37
CA MET A 85 0.56 15.44 -3.69
C MET A 85 -0.26 16.71 -3.98
N ASP A 86 0.28 17.72 -4.62
CA ASP A 86 -0.51 18.85 -5.15
C ASP A 86 -1.32 18.46 -6.40
N GLU A 87 -0.88 17.45 -7.16
CA GLU A 87 -1.56 16.92 -8.32
C GLU A 87 -2.47 15.71 -8.03
N LEU A 88 -2.38 15.15 -6.82
CA LEU A 88 -3.13 13.98 -6.38
C LEU A 88 -4.09 14.35 -5.26
N ASP A 89 -5.26 13.74 -5.20
CA ASP A 89 -6.27 13.95 -4.18
C ASP A 89 -6.23 12.91 -3.04
N ALA A 90 -5.62 11.76 -3.29
CA ALA A 90 -5.46 10.67 -2.33
C ALA A 90 -4.25 9.80 -2.67
N LEU A 91 -3.87 8.92 -1.72
CA LEU A 91 -2.83 7.91 -1.90
C LEU A 91 -3.37 6.52 -1.56
N VAL A 92 -3.01 5.50 -2.35
CA VAL A 92 -3.33 4.09 -2.06
C VAL A 92 -2.06 3.25 -2.16
N LEU A 93 -1.86 2.41 -1.16
CA LEU A 93 -0.75 1.48 -1.04
C LEU A 93 -1.32 0.05 -1.09
N PRO A 94 -1.38 -0.61 -2.27
CA PRO A 94 -1.66 -2.05 -2.36
C PRO A 94 -0.59 -2.85 -1.63
N GLY A 95 -0.91 -4.11 -1.29
CA GLY A 95 0.03 -4.95 -0.57
C GLY A 95 0.99 -5.75 -1.46
N GLY A 96 1.42 -6.88 -0.93
CA GLY A 96 2.49 -7.72 -1.46
C GLY A 96 3.81 -7.48 -0.74
N TYR A 97 4.68 -8.51 -0.72
CA TYR A 97 5.98 -8.39 -0.04
C TYR A 97 6.91 -7.34 -0.66
N GLY A 98 6.64 -6.88 -1.89
CA GLY A 98 7.37 -5.77 -2.49
C GLY A 98 7.30 -4.48 -1.68
N VAL A 99 6.21 -4.23 -0.95
CA VAL A 99 6.10 -3.07 -0.06
C VAL A 99 7.14 -3.17 1.07
N ALA A 100 7.32 -4.37 1.62
CA ALA A 100 8.28 -4.64 2.70
C ALA A 100 9.72 -4.85 2.21
N LYS A 101 9.94 -5.00 0.89
CA LYS A 101 11.26 -5.28 0.28
C LYS A 101 11.76 -4.14 -0.61
N ASN A 102 10.86 -3.46 -1.33
CA ASN A 102 11.21 -2.49 -2.37
C ASN A 102 10.87 -1.04 -1.99
N LEU A 103 9.95 -0.81 -1.04
CA LEU A 103 9.69 0.51 -0.42
C LEU A 103 10.29 0.63 1.00
N SER A 104 10.87 -0.46 1.48
CA SER A 104 11.50 -0.53 2.79
C SER A 104 12.41 -1.76 2.86
N ASP A 105 13.12 -1.92 3.95
CA ASP A 105 13.79 -3.17 4.35
C ASP A 105 13.05 -3.88 5.51
N PHE A 106 11.76 -3.61 5.66
CA PHE A 106 10.91 -4.16 6.73
C PHE A 106 10.91 -5.69 6.76
N ALA A 107 10.96 -6.35 5.59
CA ALA A 107 11.05 -7.81 5.50
C ALA A 107 12.28 -8.39 6.21
N VAL A 108 13.33 -7.59 6.43
CA VAL A 108 14.59 -8.00 7.06
C VAL A 108 14.72 -7.41 8.47
N ARG A 109 14.32 -6.15 8.68
CA ARG A 109 14.56 -5.39 9.91
C ARG A 109 13.31 -5.16 10.78
N GLY A 110 12.13 -5.59 10.32
CA GLY A 110 10.89 -5.42 11.07
C GLY A 110 10.66 -3.96 11.49
N ALA A 111 10.37 -3.73 12.77
CA ALA A 111 10.09 -2.40 13.31
C ALA A 111 11.27 -1.40 13.24
N GLU A 112 12.50 -1.88 13.03
CA GLU A 112 13.69 -1.03 12.86
C GLU A 112 13.97 -0.70 11.37
N ALA A 113 13.00 -0.93 10.50
CA ALA A 113 13.14 -0.74 9.06
C ALA A 113 13.39 0.71 8.65
N ASP A 114 14.20 0.86 7.62
CA ASP A 114 14.26 2.09 6.83
C ASP A 114 13.20 2.09 5.75
N ILE A 115 12.59 3.25 5.55
CA ILE A 115 11.51 3.46 4.57
C ILE A 115 12.02 4.36 3.46
N ASP A 116 11.59 4.06 2.24
CA ASP A 116 11.85 4.90 1.07
C ASP A 116 11.54 6.38 1.37
N PRO A 117 12.49 7.31 1.19
CA PRO A 117 12.29 8.71 1.50
C PRO A 117 11.17 9.36 0.67
N GLU A 118 10.94 8.90 -0.56
CA GLU A 118 9.85 9.42 -1.39
C GLU A 118 8.48 8.98 -0.87
N LEU A 119 8.36 7.76 -0.34
CA LEU A 119 7.14 7.33 0.34
C LEU A 119 6.89 8.16 1.61
N VAL A 120 7.93 8.38 2.42
CA VAL A 120 7.82 9.23 3.63
C VAL A 120 7.39 10.65 3.26
N ARG A 121 7.97 11.22 2.21
CA ARG A 121 7.60 12.55 1.68
C ARG A 121 6.13 12.59 1.26
N LEU A 122 5.68 11.63 0.44
CA LEU A 122 4.29 11.57 -0.04
C LEU A 122 3.28 11.42 1.10
N VAL A 123 3.56 10.55 2.06
CA VAL A 123 2.72 10.37 3.26
C VAL A 123 2.66 11.68 4.05
N GLY A 124 3.79 12.34 4.29
CA GLY A 124 3.84 13.61 5.00
C GLY A 124 3.07 14.74 4.29
N GLU A 125 3.24 14.85 2.96
CA GLU A 125 2.50 15.80 2.14
C GLU A 125 0.98 15.51 2.12
N ALA A 126 0.58 14.24 2.02
CA ALA A 126 -0.83 13.85 2.07
C ALA A 126 -1.47 14.29 3.38
N LEU A 127 -0.86 13.95 4.51
CA LEU A 127 -1.36 14.29 5.85
C LEU A 127 -1.41 15.79 6.10
N SER A 128 -0.36 16.52 5.72
CA SER A 128 -0.31 17.99 5.90
C SER A 128 -1.39 18.72 5.10
N ARG A 129 -1.86 18.11 4.02
CA ARG A 129 -2.93 18.62 3.14
C ARG A 129 -4.31 18.02 3.45
N GLY A 130 -4.43 17.17 4.47
CA GLY A 130 -5.66 16.47 4.83
C GLY A 130 -6.15 15.50 3.74
N LYS A 131 -5.26 15.02 2.87
CA LYS A 131 -5.60 14.06 1.80
C LYS A 131 -5.62 12.64 2.34
N PRO A 132 -6.64 11.83 1.96
CA PRO A 132 -6.80 10.50 2.51
C PRO A 132 -5.76 9.50 1.97
N ILE A 133 -5.48 8.49 2.81
CA ILE A 133 -4.57 7.39 2.47
C ILE A 133 -5.29 6.06 2.71
N ALA A 134 -5.21 5.13 1.76
CA ALA A 134 -5.61 3.74 1.95
C ALA A 134 -4.38 2.82 1.96
N ALA A 135 -4.35 1.85 2.89
CA ALA A 135 -3.27 0.87 3.00
C ALA A 135 -3.87 -0.55 3.10
N ILE A 136 -3.37 -1.46 2.27
CA ILE A 136 -3.96 -2.78 2.03
C ILE A 136 -2.94 -3.87 2.41
N CYS A 137 -3.40 -4.96 3.01
CA CYS A 137 -2.60 -6.14 3.33
C CYS A 137 -1.48 -5.83 4.33
N ILE A 138 -0.20 -5.94 3.90
CA ILE A 138 1.00 -5.62 4.70
C ILE A 138 1.33 -4.12 4.70
N SER A 139 0.79 -3.34 3.76
CA SER A 139 1.11 -1.92 3.61
C SER A 139 0.84 -1.05 4.84
N PRO A 140 -0.15 -1.35 5.72
CA PRO A 140 -0.32 -0.64 6.98
C PRO A 140 0.92 -0.66 7.89
N ALA A 141 1.75 -1.73 7.85
CA ALA A 141 3.00 -1.78 8.62
C ALA A 141 4.03 -0.77 8.08
N ILE A 142 4.14 -0.66 6.75
CA ILE A 142 5.05 0.27 6.11
C ILE A 142 4.57 1.72 6.27
N LEU A 143 3.25 1.92 6.22
CA LEU A 143 2.65 3.22 6.52
C LEU A 143 2.91 3.62 7.99
N ALA A 144 2.78 2.70 8.96
CA ALA A 144 3.09 2.97 10.37
C ALA A 144 4.57 3.37 10.55
N ALA A 145 5.49 2.69 9.85
CA ALA A 145 6.91 3.04 9.88
C ALA A 145 7.18 4.43 9.27
N ALA A 146 6.50 4.79 8.17
CA ALA A 146 6.57 6.14 7.59
C ALA A 146 6.02 7.20 8.55
N LEU A 147 4.88 6.93 9.20
CA LEU A 147 4.30 7.81 10.22
C LEU A 147 5.24 8.02 11.42
N ARG A 148 5.89 6.97 11.91
CA ARG A 148 6.91 7.05 12.96
C ARG A 148 8.07 8.00 12.57
N LYS A 149 8.56 7.88 11.33
CA LYS A 149 9.61 8.80 10.81
C LYS A 149 9.14 10.26 10.77
N LEU A 150 7.85 10.50 10.58
CA LEU A 150 7.22 11.83 10.61
C LEU A 150 6.86 12.31 12.04
N GLY A 151 7.13 11.50 13.08
CA GLY A 151 6.77 11.83 14.45
C GLY A 151 5.26 11.72 14.74
N ILE A 152 4.50 10.98 13.91
CA ILE A 152 3.05 10.83 14.02
C ILE A 152 2.73 9.45 14.59
N GLY A 153 2.20 9.42 15.81
CA GLY A 153 1.78 8.19 16.49
C GLY A 153 0.28 8.01 16.60
N GLY A 154 -0.12 6.82 17.04
CA GLY A 154 -1.49 6.47 17.40
C GLY A 154 -2.44 6.33 16.21
N ALA A 155 -1.95 6.12 14.99
CA ALA A 155 -2.77 5.79 13.84
C ALA A 155 -3.51 4.46 14.06
N ARG A 156 -4.83 4.44 13.82
CA ARG A 156 -5.64 3.20 13.87
C ARG A 156 -5.48 2.45 12.55
N LEU A 157 -4.92 1.24 12.62
CA LEU A 157 -4.59 0.45 11.44
C LEU A 157 -4.92 -1.03 11.68
N THR A 158 -5.14 -1.77 10.60
CA THR A 158 -5.25 -3.23 10.63
C THR A 158 -4.35 -3.89 9.61
N ILE A 159 -3.88 -5.10 9.96
CA ILE A 159 -3.33 -6.11 9.06
C ILE A 159 -4.08 -7.45 9.22
N GLY A 160 -5.27 -7.39 9.80
CA GLY A 160 -6.04 -8.57 10.16
C GLY A 160 -5.74 -9.07 11.57
N GLU A 161 -5.33 -10.34 11.71
CA GLU A 161 -5.17 -11.01 13.01
C GLU A 161 -3.77 -11.60 13.22
N ASP A 162 -2.83 -11.37 12.31
CA ASP A 162 -1.45 -11.86 12.47
C ASP A 162 -0.75 -11.15 13.64
N VAL A 163 -0.48 -11.91 14.70
CA VAL A 163 0.03 -11.39 15.97
C VAL A 163 1.40 -10.75 15.80
N ALA A 164 2.30 -11.37 15.05
CA ALA A 164 3.67 -10.87 14.88
C ALA A 164 3.70 -9.52 14.16
N THR A 165 2.88 -9.37 13.10
CA THR A 165 2.77 -8.10 12.38
C THR A 165 1.99 -7.06 13.16
N ALA A 166 0.99 -7.46 13.96
CA ALA A 166 0.26 -6.56 14.87
C ALA A 166 1.18 -5.98 15.96
N ASP A 167 2.06 -6.81 16.53
CA ASP A 167 3.07 -6.39 17.48
C ASP A 167 4.07 -5.41 16.85
N ALA A 168 4.48 -5.66 15.60
CA ALA A 168 5.34 -4.76 14.86
C ALA A 168 4.66 -3.40 14.60
N LEU A 169 3.36 -3.38 14.24
CA LEU A 169 2.58 -2.13 14.12
C LEU A 169 2.57 -1.35 15.45
N THR A 170 2.36 -2.05 16.55
CA THR A 170 2.33 -1.44 17.89
C THR A 170 3.71 -0.87 18.27
N ALA A 171 4.79 -1.60 17.98
CA ALA A 171 6.16 -1.13 18.19
C ALA A 171 6.50 0.10 17.33
N LEU A 172 5.86 0.25 16.17
CA LEU A 172 5.94 1.43 15.31
C LEU A 172 5.07 2.60 15.79
N GLY A 173 4.33 2.44 16.90
CA GLY A 173 3.51 3.49 17.49
C GLY A 173 2.10 3.61 16.92
N ALA A 174 1.64 2.64 16.12
CA ALA A 174 0.27 2.55 15.66
C ALA A 174 -0.64 1.85 16.70
N ARG A 175 -1.94 1.96 16.52
CA ARG A 175 -2.96 1.19 17.25
C ARG A 175 -3.53 0.15 16.29
N HIS A 176 -3.10 -1.09 16.48
CA HIS A 176 -3.66 -2.20 15.69
C HIS A 176 -5.09 -2.52 16.16
N GLU A 177 -5.98 -2.74 15.19
CA GLU A 177 -7.33 -3.23 15.41
C GLU A 177 -7.56 -4.47 14.56
N ALA A 178 -7.95 -5.58 15.20
CA ALA A 178 -8.36 -6.78 14.47
C ALA A 178 -9.56 -6.47 13.56
N CYS A 179 -9.53 -6.99 12.35
CA CYS A 179 -10.54 -6.69 11.34
C CYS A 179 -10.76 -7.89 10.43
N PRO A 180 -12.02 -8.31 10.19
CA PRO A 180 -12.32 -9.34 9.21
C PRO A 180 -11.86 -8.95 7.79
N VAL A 181 -11.64 -9.95 6.93
CA VAL A 181 -11.13 -9.77 5.57
C VAL A 181 -12.01 -8.88 4.69
N ASP A 182 -13.32 -8.91 4.90
CA ASP A 182 -14.33 -8.15 4.15
C ASP A 182 -14.60 -6.76 4.71
N ARG A 183 -13.81 -6.31 5.69
CA ARG A 183 -13.97 -5.04 6.39
C ARG A 183 -12.72 -4.17 6.32
N ALA A 184 -12.87 -2.93 6.80
CA ALA A 184 -11.78 -1.96 6.88
C ALA A 184 -11.81 -1.21 8.21
N VAL A 185 -10.64 -0.87 8.73
CA VAL A 185 -10.44 0.02 9.88
C VAL A 185 -10.21 1.44 9.38
N VAL A 186 -10.89 2.40 10.02
CA VAL A 186 -10.89 3.81 9.62
C VAL A 186 -10.32 4.69 10.73
N ASP A 187 -9.26 5.40 10.45
CA ASP A 187 -8.76 6.50 11.28
C ASP A 187 -9.29 7.83 10.73
N GLN A 188 -10.35 8.34 11.35
CA GLN A 188 -10.97 9.62 10.94
C GLN A 188 -10.04 10.83 11.19
N ARG A 189 -9.21 10.77 12.22
CA ARG A 189 -8.27 11.86 12.59
C ARG A 189 -7.22 12.09 11.51
N LEU A 190 -6.65 11.01 11.00
CA LEU A 190 -5.60 11.05 9.97
C LEU A 190 -6.16 10.85 8.54
N ARG A 191 -7.46 10.56 8.40
CA ARG A 191 -8.09 10.16 7.14
C ARG A 191 -7.35 8.98 6.50
N ILE A 192 -7.06 7.97 7.31
CA ILE A 192 -6.44 6.71 6.86
C ILE A 192 -7.47 5.60 6.94
N VAL A 193 -7.51 4.76 5.91
CA VAL A 193 -8.29 3.52 5.90
C VAL A 193 -7.36 2.34 5.60
N SER A 194 -7.56 1.21 6.29
CA SER A 194 -6.79 0.00 6.05
C SER A 194 -7.66 -1.24 6.04
N THR A 195 -7.28 -2.26 5.27
CA THR A 195 -7.98 -3.54 5.15
C THR A 195 -6.98 -4.69 5.10
N PRO A 196 -7.31 -5.87 5.70
CA PRO A 196 -6.39 -7.00 5.79
C PRO A 196 -6.03 -7.66 4.45
N ALA A 197 -6.98 -7.71 3.51
CA ALA A 197 -6.81 -8.41 2.23
C ALA A 197 -6.19 -9.82 2.40
N TYR A 198 -5.12 -10.16 1.66
CA TYR A 198 -4.48 -11.48 1.75
C TYR A 198 -3.70 -11.76 3.04
N MET A 199 -3.64 -10.85 3.99
CA MET A 199 -3.21 -11.21 5.35
C MET A 199 -4.19 -12.19 6.02
N LEU A 200 -5.46 -12.23 5.60
CA LEU A 200 -6.51 -13.14 6.10
C LEU A 200 -7.24 -13.89 4.98
N GLY A 201 -7.39 -13.26 3.81
CA GLY A 201 -8.25 -13.78 2.73
C GLY A 201 -7.67 -15.02 2.06
N SER A 202 -8.54 -15.96 1.70
CA SER A 202 -8.19 -17.17 0.98
C SER A 202 -8.40 -17.05 -0.54
N GLY A 203 -9.05 -15.98 -1.01
CA GLY A 203 -9.31 -15.79 -2.43
C GLY A 203 -9.78 -14.40 -2.83
N PRO A 204 -9.81 -14.11 -4.14
CA PRO A 204 -10.11 -12.78 -4.67
C PRO A 204 -11.46 -12.20 -4.25
N ARG A 205 -12.47 -13.06 -4.00
CA ARG A 205 -13.80 -12.62 -3.62
C ARG A 205 -13.81 -11.94 -2.24
N GLU A 206 -13.17 -12.57 -1.26
CA GLU A 206 -13.10 -12.05 0.11
C GLU A 206 -12.23 -10.80 0.17
N VAL A 207 -11.05 -10.88 -0.43
CA VAL A 207 -10.10 -9.78 -0.55
C VAL A 207 -10.74 -8.57 -1.25
N GLY A 208 -11.49 -8.82 -2.32
CA GLY A 208 -12.19 -7.79 -3.07
C GLY A 208 -13.22 -7.04 -2.24
N ALA A 209 -13.97 -7.72 -1.36
CA ALA A 209 -14.97 -7.08 -0.50
C ALA A 209 -14.34 -6.06 0.47
N GLY A 210 -13.20 -6.41 1.09
CA GLY A 210 -12.47 -5.50 1.98
C GLY A 210 -11.87 -4.30 1.23
N ILE A 211 -11.28 -4.55 0.05
CA ILE A 211 -10.73 -3.47 -0.79
C ILE A 211 -11.83 -2.53 -1.27
N GLU A 212 -12.98 -3.07 -1.72
CA GLU A 212 -14.15 -2.27 -2.11
C GLU A 212 -14.58 -1.34 -0.98
N GLN A 213 -14.67 -1.86 0.25
CA GLN A 213 -15.04 -1.06 1.40
C GLN A 213 -14.00 0.04 1.69
N ALA A 214 -12.71 -0.28 1.64
CA ALA A 214 -11.65 0.70 1.86
C ALA A 214 -11.68 1.82 0.79
N ILE A 215 -11.87 1.47 -0.48
CA ILE A 215 -11.98 2.46 -1.57
C ILE A 215 -13.27 3.27 -1.46
N ALA A 216 -14.38 2.67 -1.03
CA ALA A 216 -15.62 3.42 -0.80
C ALA A 216 -15.46 4.47 0.30
N VAL A 217 -14.78 4.16 1.40
CA VAL A 217 -14.45 5.13 2.45
C VAL A 217 -13.56 6.25 1.90
N LEU A 218 -12.50 5.90 1.16
CA LEU A 218 -11.59 6.88 0.55
C LEU A 218 -12.35 7.80 -0.41
N ALA A 219 -13.21 7.26 -1.28
CA ALA A 219 -14.02 8.02 -2.22
C ALA A 219 -15.01 8.97 -1.50
N GLY A 220 -15.61 8.51 -0.39
CA GLY A 220 -16.48 9.33 0.45
C GLY A 220 -15.78 10.56 1.04
N TRP A 221 -14.49 10.49 1.27
CA TRP A 221 -13.70 11.65 1.71
C TRP A 221 -13.34 12.63 0.59
N LEU A 222 -13.47 12.21 -0.67
CA LEU A 222 -13.14 13.03 -1.85
C LEU A 222 -14.38 13.69 -2.51
N SER A 223 -15.56 13.32 -2.01
CA SER A 223 -16.87 13.84 -2.49
C SER A 223 -17.10 15.31 -2.13
#